data_36da9f5f04f106e5af437a314ad388c4
#
_entry.id   36da9f5f04f106e5af437a314ad388c4
#
_cell.length_a   1.000
_cell.length_b   1.000
_cell.length_c   1.000
_cell.angle_alpha   90.00
_cell.angle_beta   90.00
_cell.angle_gamma   90.00
#
_symmetry.space_group_name_H-M   'P 1'
#
loop_
_entity.id
_entity.type
_entity.pdbx_description
1 polymer ?
#
loop_
_entity_poly.entity_id
_entity_poly.type
_entity_poly.pdbx_seq_one_letter_code
_entity_poly.pdbx_strand_id
1 'polypeptide(L)'
;MELFTKPDLYLPNKLDGLTRFNSRQEKDALLVDDDKPLSDIVKVLTDVTPLNETEAGIILLQLRANSVTDLVEYIVTCSECNAMSDFNISISEFINLKSEFYIHTEEGEFLLPIGVFESASEVINSLYLDVCSIKTIKHIEQVIEEQNKFILNNVTRECKKCSNKIEFELDPRENFSKSTTSSIYQDYVDITLHTNNGFNDIDNLYPFEREIVISLVEKHQKELMS
;
A
#
# COMPACT_ATOMS: atom_id res chain seq x y z
N MET A 1 0.74 13.51 -20.36
CA MET A 1 0.58 12.12 -19.92
C MET A 1 1.87 11.76 -19.23
N GLU A 2 1.96 11.98 -17.92
CA GLU A 2 3.09 11.55 -17.13
C GLU A 2 3.05 10.02 -17.09
N LEU A 3 4.08 9.41 -17.64
CA LEU A 3 4.31 7.98 -17.52
C LEU A 3 4.54 7.69 -16.04
N PHE A 4 3.67 6.88 -15.45
CA PHE A 4 3.79 6.42 -14.08
C PHE A 4 5.16 5.76 -13.91
N THR A 5 6.07 6.45 -13.25
CA THR A 5 7.34 5.86 -12.86
C THR A 5 7.06 4.88 -11.71
N LYS A 6 7.41 3.62 -11.92
CA LYS A 6 7.39 2.61 -10.86
C LYS A 6 8.20 3.12 -9.68
N PRO A 7 7.65 3.16 -8.46
CA PRO A 7 8.52 3.35 -7.31
C PRO A 7 9.45 2.13 -7.21
N ASP A 8 10.75 2.38 -7.15
CA ASP A 8 11.72 1.36 -6.76
C ASP A 8 11.62 1.12 -5.24
N LEU A 9 10.48 0.59 -4.81
CA LEU A 9 10.31 0.09 -3.45
C LEU A 9 11.05 -1.24 -3.38
N TYR A 10 12.24 -1.22 -2.84
CA TYR A 10 13.04 -2.41 -2.57
C TYR A 10 12.47 -3.07 -1.32
N LEU A 11 11.73 -4.14 -1.50
CA LEU A 11 11.26 -5.00 -0.42
C LEU A 11 11.99 -6.33 -0.50
N PRO A 12 12.58 -6.83 0.62
CA PRO A 12 13.38 -8.04 0.57
C PRO A 12 12.56 -9.25 0.12
N ASN A 13 13.11 -10.01 -0.80
CA ASN A 13 12.85 -11.37 -1.27
C ASN A 13 11.40 -11.89 -1.42
N LYS A 14 10.41 -11.50 -0.62
CA LYS A 14 9.02 -11.95 -0.74
C LYS A 14 8.18 -11.12 -1.72
N LEU A 15 8.62 -9.93 -2.03
CA LEU A 15 7.87 -8.97 -2.84
C LEU A 15 8.45 -8.85 -4.25
N ASP A 16 9.59 -9.50 -4.51
CA ASP A 16 10.07 -9.78 -5.85
C ASP A 16 9.08 -10.73 -6.53
N GLY A 17 8.17 -10.16 -7.31
CA GLY A 17 7.15 -10.92 -8.03
C GLY A 17 5.70 -10.65 -7.62
N LEU A 18 5.42 -9.67 -6.74
CA LEU A 18 4.06 -9.21 -6.53
C LEU A 18 3.47 -8.77 -7.86
N THR A 19 2.53 -9.58 -8.36
CA THR A 19 1.78 -9.27 -9.57
C THR A 19 0.75 -8.19 -9.25
N ARG A 20 0.40 -7.41 -10.28
CA ARG A 20 -0.68 -6.44 -10.20
C ARG A 20 -2.00 -7.16 -9.93
N PHE A 21 -2.89 -6.55 -9.14
CA PHE A 21 -4.27 -7.00 -9.03
C PHE A 21 -5.13 -6.38 -10.14
N ASN A 22 -6.17 -7.09 -10.53
CA ASN A 22 -7.13 -6.64 -11.54
C ASN A 22 -8.38 -6.02 -10.89
N SER A 23 -9.27 -5.47 -11.70
CA SER A 23 -10.50 -4.80 -11.25
C SER A 23 -11.44 -5.72 -10.48
N ARG A 24 -11.49 -7.01 -10.79
CA ARG A 24 -12.25 -7.99 -10.03
C ARG A 24 -11.68 -8.17 -8.62
N GLN A 25 -10.37 -8.38 -8.51
CA GLN A 25 -9.69 -8.53 -7.22
C GLN A 25 -9.82 -7.26 -6.37
N GLU A 26 -9.71 -6.06 -6.99
CA GLU A 26 -9.93 -4.79 -6.29
C GLU A 26 -11.35 -4.72 -5.70
N LYS A 27 -12.36 -5.03 -6.51
CA LYS A 27 -13.76 -5.06 -6.08
C LYS A 27 -13.99 -6.04 -4.92
N ASP A 28 -13.46 -7.26 -5.05
CA ASP A 28 -13.61 -8.30 -4.02
C ASP A 28 -12.89 -7.91 -2.72
N ALA A 29 -11.72 -7.25 -2.82
CA ALA A 29 -10.96 -6.75 -1.67
C ALA A 29 -11.70 -5.60 -0.93
N LEU A 30 -12.38 -4.72 -1.66
CA LEU A 30 -13.21 -3.64 -1.08
C LEU A 30 -14.48 -4.15 -0.39
N LEU A 31 -14.84 -5.43 -0.57
CA LEU A 31 -15.95 -6.08 0.11
C LEU A 31 -15.54 -6.81 1.39
N VAL A 32 -14.25 -6.85 1.70
CA VAL A 32 -13.78 -7.40 2.98
C VAL A 32 -14.20 -6.45 4.11
N ASP A 33 -14.89 -7.02 5.10
CA ASP A 33 -15.41 -6.25 6.25
C ASP A 33 -14.29 -5.47 6.97
N ASP A 34 -14.60 -4.27 7.46
CA ASP A 34 -13.61 -3.37 8.10
C ASP A 34 -13.02 -3.94 9.40
N ASP A 35 -13.72 -4.88 10.06
CA ASP A 35 -13.25 -5.56 11.27
C ASP A 35 -12.28 -6.72 10.99
N LYS A 36 -12.08 -7.08 9.73
CA LYS A 36 -11.15 -8.15 9.35
C LYS A 36 -9.71 -7.63 9.29
N PRO A 37 -8.71 -8.49 9.53
CA PRO A 37 -7.32 -8.11 9.43
C PRO A 37 -6.93 -7.76 7.98
N LEU A 38 -5.89 -6.94 7.80
CA LEU A 38 -5.35 -6.57 6.48
C LEU A 38 -4.88 -7.80 5.70
N SER A 39 -4.43 -8.84 6.39
CA SER A 39 -4.03 -10.12 5.79
C SER A 39 -5.16 -10.78 4.99
N ASP A 40 -6.42 -10.53 5.30
CA ASP A 40 -7.55 -11.07 4.54
C ASP A 40 -7.75 -10.30 3.23
N ILE A 41 -7.50 -9.00 3.21
CA ILE A 41 -7.46 -8.20 1.96
C ILE A 41 -6.30 -8.67 1.07
N VAL A 42 -5.12 -8.89 1.66
CA VAL A 42 -3.95 -9.38 0.92
C VAL A 42 -4.25 -10.71 0.23
N LYS A 43 -4.90 -11.66 0.91
CA LYS A 43 -5.27 -12.97 0.35
C LYS A 43 -6.20 -12.90 -0.86
N VAL A 44 -7.03 -11.86 -0.94
CA VAL A 44 -7.90 -11.62 -2.11
C VAL A 44 -7.09 -11.11 -3.30
N LEU A 45 -6.08 -10.28 -3.02
CA LEU A 45 -5.30 -9.59 -4.05
C LEU A 45 -4.11 -10.41 -4.57
N THR A 46 -3.57 -11.32 -3.78
CA THR A 46 -2.34 -12.06 -4.10
C THR A 46 -2.25 -13.38 -3.34
N ASP A 47 -1.41 -14.30 -3.83
CA ASP A 47 -1.10 -15.57 -3.16
C ASP A 47 -0.06 -15.42 -2.04
N VAL A 48 0.46 -14.22 -1.81
CA VAL A 48 1.44 -13.95 -0.74
C VAL A 48 0.76 -13.98 0.62
N THR A 49 1.32 -14.76 1.56
CA THR A 49 0.83 -14.80 2.94
C THR A 49 1.70 -13.89 3.81
N PRO A 50 1.15 -12.79 4.35
CA PRO A 50 1.89 -11.93 5.27
C PRO A 50 2.10 -12.62 6.62
N LEU A 51 3.19 -12.31 7.30
CA LEU A 51 3.52 -12.83 8.63
C LEU A 51 2.76 -12.10 9.74
N ASN A 52 2.48 -10.81 9.54
CA ASN A 52 1.80 -9.94 10.49
C ASN A 52 1.06 -8.80 9.77
N GLU A 53 0.30 -8.01 10.52
CA GLU A 53 -0.51 -6.91 9.98
C GLU A 53 0.33 -5.78 9.37
N THR A 54 1.53 -5.53 9.87
CA THR A 54 2.41 -4.50 9.29
C THR A 54 2.93 -4.93 7.93
N GLU A 55 3.36 -6.18 7.80
CA GLU A 55 3.76 -6.74 6.50
C GLU A 55 2.58 -6.76 5.53
N ALA A 56 1.37 -7.09 6.00
CA ALA A 56 0.16 -7.02 5.20
C ALA A 56 -0.10 -5.59 4.68
N GLY A 57 0.04 -4.58 5.53
CA GLY A 57 -0.09 -3.17 5.15
C GLY A 57 0.92 -2.75 4.07
N ILE A 58 2.17 -3.14 4.23
CA ILE A 58 3.23 -2.86 3.24
C ILE A 58 2.94 -3.55 1.90
N ILE A 59 2.51 -4.82 1.93
CA ILE A 59 2.11 -5.55 0.72
C ILE A 59 0.96 -4.82 0.00
N LEU A 60 -0.07 -4.39 0.73
CA LEU A 60 -1.20 -3.64 0.16
C LEU A 60 -0.75 -2.36 -0.53
N LEU A 61 0.11 -1.58 0.12
CA LEU A 61 0.64 -0.34 -0.43
C LEU A 61 1.50 -0.58 -1.68
N GLN A 62 2.31 -1.65 -1.67
CA GLN A 62 3.11 -2.05 -2.84
C GLN A 62 2.21 -2.51 -4.00
N LEU A 63 1.18 -3.29 -3.71
CA LEU A 63 0.20 -3.72 -4.71
C LEU A 63 -0.53 -2.52 -5.32
N ARG A 64 -0.91 -1.52 -4.51
CA ARG A 64 -1.46 -0.26 -4.99
C ARG A 64 -0.49 0.46 -5.93
N ALA A 65 0.76 0.65 -5.51
CA ALA A 65 1.77 1.33 -6.32
C ALA A 65 1.95 0.65 -7.68
N ASN A 66 1.83 -0.69 -7.74
CA ASN A 66 1.96 -1.46 -8.98
C ASN A 66 0.69 -1.45 -9.85
N SER A 67 -0.51 -1.40 -9.25
CA SER A 67 -1.79 -1.66 -9.94
C SER A 67 -2.62 -0.40 -10.17
N VAL A 68 -2.43 0.64 -9.36
CA VAL A 68 -3.16 1.91 -9.41
C VAL A 68 -2.20 3.06 -9.69
N THR A 69 -1.54 3.54 -8.66
CA THR A 69 -0.51 4.60 -8.69
C THR A 69 0.24 4.62 -7.37
N ASP A 70 1.47 5.09 -7.38
CA ASP A 70 2.28 5.31 -6.18
C ASP A 70 1.95 6.63 -5.45
N LEU A 71 1.10 7.48 -6.05
CA LEU A 71 0.71 8.75 -5.47
C LEU A 71 -0.58 8.63 -4.66
N VAL A 72 -0.58 9.21 -3.46
CA VAL A 72 -1.76 9.41 -2.63
C VAL A 72 -2.09 10.91 -2.61
N GLU A 73 -3.34 11.23 -2.93
CA GLU A 73 -3.83 12.60 -2.97
C GLU A 73 -4.46 12.98 -1.63
N TYR A 74 -3.98 14.05 -1.03
CA TYR A 74 -4.53 14.61 0.19
C TYR A 74 -5.05 16.02 -0.03
N ILE A 75 -6.30 16.27 0.38
CA ILE A 75 -6.87 17.61 0.46
C ILE A 75 -7.05 17.94 1.93
N VAL A 76 -6.25 18.88 2.42
CA VAL A 76 -6.19 19.18 3.85
C VAL A 76 -6.48 20.65 4.12
N THR A 77 -7.29 20.92 5.13
CA THR A 77 -7.50 22.25 5.66
C THR A 77 -6.49 22.53 6.77
N CYS A 78 -5.67 23.56 6.60
CA CYS A 78 -4.69 23.94 7.61
C CYS A 78 -5.37 24.41 8.90
N SER A 79 -4.96 23.85 10.04
CA SER A 79 -5.50 24.21 11.36
C SER A 79 -5.24 25.65 11.78
N GLU A 80 -4.16 26.28 11.28
CA GLU A 80 -3.75 27.62 11.64
C GLU A 80 -4.42 28.71 10.81
N CYS A 81 -4.54 28.50 9.50
CA CYS A 81 -5.02 29.59 8.61
C CYS A 81 -6.29 29.23 7.83
N ASN A 82 -6.86 28.05 8.08
CA ASN A 82 -8.04 27.50 7.40
C ASN A 82 -7.94 27.47 5.85
N ALA A 83 -6.74 27.56 5.29
CA ALA A 83 -6.54 27.39 3.86
C ALA A 83 -6.58 25.93 3.48
N MET A 84 -7.29 25.61 2.40
CA MET A 84 -7.23 24.28 1.79
C MET A 84 -5.95 24.17 0.95
N SER A 85 -5.31 23.04 1.03
CA SER A 85 -4.13 22.69 0.25
C SER A 85 -4.26 21.26 -0.24
N ASP A 86 -3.85 21.03 -1.48
CA ASP A 86 -3.73 19.72 -2.10
C ASP A 86 -2.27 19.29 -2.10
N PHE A 87 -2.04 18.01 -1.77
CA PHE A 87 -0.72 17.39 -1.76
C PHE A 87 -0.79 16.04 -2.44
N ASN A 88 0.20 15.76 -3.29
CA ASN A 88 0.45 14.43 -3.84
C ASN A 88 1.69 13.88 -3.15
N ILE A 89 1.56 12.78 -2.43
CA ILE A 89 2.64 12.17 -1.66
C ILE A 89 2.86 10.77 -2.19
N SER A 90 4.12 10.43 -2.50
CA SER A 90 4.46 9.08 -2.94
C SER A 90 4.38 8.10 -1.77
N ILE A 91 3.85 6.91 -2.01
CA ILE A 91 3.83 5.80 -1.04
C ILE A 91 5.24 5.54 -0.49
N SER A 92 6.26 5.65 -1.34
CA SER A 92 7.67 5.47 -0.93
C SER A 92 8.16 6.48 0.12
N GLU A 93 7.48 7.61 0.31
CA GLU A 93 7.82 8.55 1.37
C GLU A 93 7.32 8.11 2.74
N PHE A 94 6.24 7.31 2.78
CA PHE A 94 5.70 6.75 4.02
C PHE A 94 6.43 5.47 4.44
N ILE A 95 6.99 4.72 3.47
CA ILE A 95 7.61 3.43 3.71
C ILE A 95 9.12 3.58 3.63
N ASN A 96 9.80 3.47 4.75
CA ASN A 96 11.26 3.49 4.79
C ASN A 96 11.81 2.06 4.96
N LEU A 97 12.03 1.37 3.86
CA LEU A 97 12.55 -0.01 3.84
C LEU A 97 14.02 -0.10 3.41
N LYS A 98 14.80 0.95 3.69
CA LYS A 98 16.19 1.05 3.20
C LYS A 98 17.18 0.09 3.86
N SER A 99 16.78 -0.63 4.92
CA SER A 99 17.71 -1.46 5.68
C SER A 99 17.16 -2.86 5.85
N GLU A 100 17.94 -3.86 5.46
CA GLU A 100 17.75 -5.23 5.89
C GLU A 100 18.26 -5.34 7.33
N PHE A 101 17.42 -5.83 8.23
CA PHE A 101 17.77 -6.02 9.63
C PHE A 101 18.13 -7.48 9.85
N TYR A 102 19.34 -7.75 10.32
CA TYR A 102 19.83 -9.10 10.57
C TYR A 102 19.97 -9.37 12.05
N ILE A 103 19.55 -10.55 12.47
CA ILE A 103 19.72 -11.07 13.81
C ILE A 103 20.86 -12.08 13.80
N HIS A 104 21.86 -11.84 14.62
CA HIS A 104 22.96 -12.78 14.81
C HIS A 104 22.70 -13.66 16.03
N THR A 105 22.65 -14.96 15.82
CA THR A 105 22.47 -15.98 16.86
C THR A 105 23.63 -16.95 16.88
N GLU A 106 23.65 -17.88 17.85
CA GLU A 106 24.59 -18.99 17.86
C GLU A 106 24.39 -19.97 16.69
N GLU A 107 23.18 -19.99 16.10
CA GLU A 107 22.82 -20.84 14.97
C GLU A 107 23.13 -20.22 13.61
N GLY A 108 23.39 -18.90 13.58
CA GLY A 108 23.69 -18.17 12.35
C GLY A 108 23.11 -16.77 12.29
N GLU A 109 23.07 -16.26 11.07
CA GLU A 109 22.50 -14.95 10.76
C GLU A 109 21.12 -15.12 10.10
N PHE A 110 20.12 -14.43 10.62
CA PHE A 110 18.74 -14.49 10.15
C PHE A 110 18.27 -13.09 9.76
N LEU A 111 17.60 -12.99 8.62
CA LEU A 111 16.92 -11.76 8.23
C LEU A 111 15.68 -11.57 9.11
N LEU A 112 15.56 -10.41 9.78
CA LEU A 112 14.37 -10.07 10.55
C LEU A 112 13.18 -9.89 9.58
N PRO A 113 12.06 -10.60 9.80
CA PRO A 113 10.85 -10.36 9.00
C PRO A 113 10.40 -8.91 9.12
N ILE A 114 9.85 -8.36 8.04
CA ILE A 114 9.29 -7.02 8.06
C ILE A 114 8.06 -7.02 8.97
N GLY A 115 8.03 -6.14 9.95
CA GLY A 115 6.89 -6.03 10.86
C GLY A 115 7.20 -5.21 12.10
N VAL A 116 6.16 -4.74 12.76
CA VAL A 116 6.25 -4.19 14.12
C VAL A 116 6.15 -5.37 15.07
N PHE A 117 7.20 -5.58 15.85
CA PHE A 117 7.26 -6.61 16.88
C PHE A 117 7.23 -5.94 18.24
N GLU A 118 6.43 -6.50 19.16
CA GLU A 118 6.32 -6.00 20.55
C GLU A 118 7.40 -6.61 21.45
N SER A 119 7.91 -7.79 21.07
CA SER A 119 8.87 -8.52 21.90
C SER A 119 9.82 -9.42 21.09
N ALA A 120 10.99 -9.71 21.69
CA ALA A 120 11.90 -10.70 21.14
C ALA A 120 11.26 -12.10 21.01
N SER A 121 10.29 -12.44 21.86
CA SER A 121 9.59 -13.73 21.81
C SER A 121 8.82 -13.94 20.52
N GLU A 122 8.21 -12.88 19.98
CA GLU A 122 7.50 -12.95 18.70
C GLU A 122 8.46 -13.26 17.55
N VAL A 123 9.61 -12.58 17.53
CA VAL A 123 10.65 -12.85 16.53
C VAL A 123 11.22 -14.26 16.65
N ILE A 124 11.53 -14.72 17.87
CA ILE A 124 12.02 -16.06 18.14
C ILE A 124 11.04 -17.11 17.61
N ASN A 125 9.74 -16.92 17.87
CA ASN A 125 8.69 -17.80 17.38
C ASN A 125 8.55 -17.75 15.85
N SER A 126 8.64 -16.58 15.26
CA SER A 126 8.52 -16.41 13.79
C SER A 126 9.69 -17.03 13.02
N LEU A 127 10.87 -17.05 13.63
CA LEU A 127 12.08 -17.65 13.06
C LEU A 127 12.30 -19.11 13.49
N TYR A 128 11.41 -19.68 14.32
CA TYR A 128 11.50 -21.07 14.84
C TYR A 128 12.83 -21.34 15.57
N LEU A 129 13.33 -20.36 16.33
CA LEU A 129 14.57 -20.52 17.10
C LEU A 129 14.28 -21.29 18.39
N ASP A 130 14.90 -22.46 18.55
CA ASP A 130 14.62 -23.36 19.69
C ASP A 130 15.24 -22.86 21.00
N VAL A 131 16.44 -22.28 20.95
CA VAL A 131 17.17 -21.81 22.14
C VAL A 131 17.90 -20.51 21.82
N CYS A 132 17.64 -19.47 22.59
CA CYS A 132 18.35 -18.21 22.48
C CYS A 132 19.06 -17.84 23.78
N SER A 133 20.31 -17.45 23.67
CA SER A 133 21.03 -16.88 24.82
C SER A 133 20.47 -15.50 25.21
N ILE A 134 20.72 -15.08 26.44
CA ILE A 134 20.34 -13.73 26.91
C ILE A 134 20.97 -12.65 26.03
N LYS A 135 22.16 -12.90 25.49
CA LYS A 135 22.84 -11.97 24.59
C LYS A 135 22.08 -11.84 23.25
N THR A 136 21.63 -12.96 22.70
CA THR A 136 20.82 -13.02 21.49
C THR A 136 19.47 -12.31 21.69
N ILE A 137 18.78 -12.54 22.81
CA ILE A 137 17.50 -11.87 23.13
C ILE A 137 17.70 -10.35 23.16
N LYS A 138 18.71 -9.85 23.85
CA LYS A 138 19.00 -8.42 23.89
C LYS A 138 19.34 -7.82 22.52
N HIS A 139 20.03 -8.58 21.69
CA HIS A 139 20.32 -8.15 20.32
C HIS A 139 19.04 -8.09 19.49
N ILE A 140 18.14 -9.07 19.59
CA ILE A 140 16.82 -9.07 18.95
C ILE A 140 16.01 -7.84 19.38
N GLU A 141 15.92 -7.55 20.68
CA GLU A 141 15.21 -6.38 21.20
C GLU A 141 15.75 -5.07 20.62
N GLN A 142 17.06 -4.93 20.50
CA GLN A 142 17.72 -3.78 19.91
C GLN A 142 17.38 -3.64 18.42
N VAL A 143 17.45 -4.74 17.66
CA VAL A 143 17.13 -4.76 16.22
C VAL A 143 15.65 -4.45 15.99
N ILE A 144 14.74 -4.98 16.83
CA ILE A 144 13.31 -4.65 16.80
C ILE A 144 13.10 -3.15 17.00
N GLU A 145 13.74 -2.56 18.01
CA GLU A 145 13.60 -1.11 18.28
C GLU A 145 14.08 -0.27 17.10
N GLU A 146 15.17 -0.67 16.46
CA GLU A 146 15.68 0.00 15.25
C GLU A 146 14.72 -0.17 14.07
N GLN A 147 14.20 -1.37 13.82
CA GLN A 147 13.26 -1.64 12.72
C GLN A 147 11.95 -0.88 12.91
N ASN A 148 11.35 -0.91 14.10
CA ASN A 148 10.07 -0.26 14.37
C ASN A 148 10.11 1.26 14.12
N LYS A 149 11.27 1.89 14.20
CA LYS A 149 11.47 3.31 13.86
C LYS A 149 11.39 3.61 12.36
N PHE A 150 11.49 2.60 11.49
CA PHE A 150 11.67 2.81 10.05
C PHE A 150 10.47 2.38 9.19
N ILE A 151 9.50 1.63 9.73
CA ILE A 151 8.53 0.91 8.88
C ILE A 151 7.43 1.82 8.32
N LEU A 152 6.85 2.68 9.13
CA LEU A 152 5.85 3.66 8.67
C LEU A 152 6.19 5.03 9.24
N ASN A 153 6.48 5.96 8.37
CA ASN A 153 6.82 7.33 8.74
C ASN A 153 5.64 8.27 8.50
N ASN A 154 5.42 9.18 9.43
CA ASN A 154 4.59 10.33 9.15
C ASN A 154 5.31 11.26 8.17
N VAL A 155 4.64 11.61 7.11
CA VAL A 155 5.15 12.56 6.12
C VAL A 155 4.71 13.96 6.52
N THR A 156 5.63 14.90 6.54
CA THR A 156 5.34 16.29 6.88
C THR A 156 5.45 17.18 5.65
N ARG A 157 4.48 18.08 5.46
CA ARG A 157 4.52 19.14 4.44
C ARG A 157 4.19 20.50 5.08
N GLU A 158 4.57 21.54 4.40
CA GLU A 158 4.24 22.90 4.81
C GLU A 158 2.97 23.40 4.13
N CYS A 159 2.13 24.08 4.90
CA CYS A 159 0.94 24.75 4.35
C CYS A 159 1.36 25.77 3.29
N LYS A 160 0.76 25.71 2.12
CA LYS A 160 1.08 26.60 0.98
C LYS A 160 0.84 28.10 1.28
N LYS A 161 0.07 28.41 2.34
CA LYS A 161 -0.28 29.80 2.69
C LYS A 161 0.47 30.36 3.90
N CYS A 162 0.64 29.57 4.97
CA CYS A 162 1.22 30.08 6.23
C CYS A 162 2.45 29.30 6.70
N SER A 163 2.92 28.32 5.92
CA SER A 163 4.07 27.46 6.23
C SER A 163 3.94 26.64 7.52
N ASN A 164 2.74 26.55 8.09
CA ASN A 164 2.51 25.63 9.21
C ASN A 164 2.75 24.18 8.76
N LYS A 165 3.30 23.35 9.63
CA LYS A 165 3.56 21.93 9.36
C LYS A 165 2.26 21.15 9.42
N ILE A 166 2.03 20.32 8.42
CA ILE A 166 0.91 19.38 8.31
C ILE A 166 1.52 17.99 8.25
N GLU A 167 1.07 17.11 9.12
CA GLU A 167 1.49 15.70 9.19
C GLU A 167 0.45 14.82 8.52
N PHE A 168 0.93 13.83 7.77
CA PHE A 168 0.12 12.85 7.06
C PHE A 168 0.49 11.46 7.55
N GLU A 169 -0.54 10.71 7.87
CA GLU A 169 -0.46 9.27 8.17
C GLU A 169 -1.05 8.49 7.00
N LEU A 170 -0.52 7.32 6.73
CA LEU A 170 -0.99 6.45 5.67
C LEU A 170 -1.63 5.20 6.28
N ASP A 171 -2.95 5.11 6.18
CA ASP A 171 -3.67 3.87 6.49
C ASP A 171 -3.68 2.95 5.26
N PRO A 172 -3.04 1.76 5.32
CA PRO A 172 -3.03 0.85 4.19
C PRO A 172 -4.41 0.38 3.76
N ARG A 173 -5.37 0.26 4.69
CA ARG A 173 -6.75 -0.16 4.38
C ARG A 173 -7.48 0.88 3.54
N GLU A 174 -7.42 2.13 3.95
CA GLU A 174 -8.09 3.22 3.25
C GLU A 174 -7.41 3.56 1.92
N ASN A 175 -6.11 3.24 1.82
CA ASN A 175 -5.28 3.69 0.71
C ASN A 175 -4.83 2.58 -0.26
N PHE A 176 -5.26 1.31 -0.14
CA PHE A 176 -4.88 0.28 -1.12
C PHE A 176 -5.57 0.46 -2.48
N SER A 177 -6.72 1.13 -2.53
CA SER A 177 -7.45 1.50 -3.74
C SER A 177 -7.79 2.99 -3.74
N LYS A 178 -7.96 3.58 -4.91
CA LYS A 178 -8.55 4.91 -5.10
C LYS A 178 -10.07 4.85 -5.18
N SER A 179 -10.61 3.69 -5.49
CA SER A 179 -12.01 3.49 -5.84
C SER A 179 -12.81 3.04 -4.63
N THR A 180 -14.10 3.35 -4.65
CA THR A 180 -15.10 2.68 -3.82
C THR A 180 -15.78 1.57 -4.62
N THR A 181 -16.39 0.61 -3.97
CA THR A 181 -17.18 -0.42 -4.64
C THR A 181 -18.21 0.18 -5.59
N SER A 182 -18.89 1.24 -5.17
CA SER A 182 -19.88 1.94 -5.99
C SER A 182 -19.27 2.57 -7.24
N SER A 183 -18.10 3.21 -7.12
CA SER A 183 -17.44 3.83 -8.28
C SER A 183 -16.97 2.80 -9.29
N ILE A 184 -16.49 1.63 -8.83
CA ILE A 184 -16.10 0.54 -9.72
C ILE A 184 -17.30 0.04 -10.54
N TYR A 185 -18.45 -0.16 -9.91
CA TYR A 185 -19.65 -0.56 -10.65
C TYR A 185 -20.13 0.52 -11.63
N GLN A 186 -20.00 1.80 -11.29
CA GLN A 186 -20.30 2.89 -12.22
C GLN A 186 -19.36 2.84 -13.44
N ASP A 187 -18.06 2.66 -13.21
CA ASP A 187 -17.07 2.48 -14.29
C ASP A 187 -17.45 1.32 -15.22
N TYR A 188 -17.89 0.19 -14.67
CA TYR A 188 -18.31 -0.97 -15.47
C TYR A 188 -19.49 -0.65 -16.35
N VAL A 189 -20.50 0.06 -15.82
CA VAL A 189 -21.66 0.49 -16.58
C VAL A 189 -21.24 1.45 -17.70
N ASP A 190 -20.42 2.46 -17.39
CA ASP A 190 -19.99 3.47 -18.36
C ASP A 190 -19.14 2.86 -19.47
N ILE A 191 -18.20 1.97 -19.15
CA ILE A 191 -17.40 1.25 -20.16
C ILE A 191 -18.30 0.38 -21.03
N THR A 192 -19.21 -0.39 -20.43
CA THR A 192 -20.10 -1.29 -21.20
C THR A 192 -21.04 -0.53 -22.12
N LEU A 193 -21.55 0.61 -21.70
CA LEU A 193 -22.46 1.43 -22.50
C LEU A 193 -21.77 2.10 -23.71
N HIS A 194 -20.48 2.39 -23.60
CA HIS A 194 -19.75 3.17 -24.60
C HIS A 194 -18.66 2.38 -25.33
N THR A 195 -18.50 1.10 -25.03
CA THR A 195 -17.57 0.18 -25.70
C THR A 195 -18.27 -1.14 -25.99
N ASN A 196 -17.57 -2.05 -26.68
CA ASN A 196 -18.06 -3.42 -26.89
C ASN A 196 -17.58 -4.40 -25.79
N ASN A 197 -17.03 -3.90 -24.69
CA ASN A 197 -16.52 -4.74 -23.61
C ASN A 197 -17.65 -5.16 -22.68
N GLY A 198 -17.68 -6.44 -22.31
CA GLY A 198 -18.53 -6.95 -21.26
C GLY A 198 -17.87 -6.86 -19.89
N PHE A 199 -18.64 -7.12 -18.82
CA PHE A 199 -18.14 -7.09 -17.44
C PHE A 199 -16.93 -8.01 -17.22
N ASN A 200 -16.90 -9.18 -17.85
CA ASN A 200 -15.76 -10.10 -17.76
C ASN A 200 -14.48 -9.53 -18.36
N ASP A 201 -14.59 -8.71 -19.41
CA ASP A 201 -13.43 -8.07 -20.01
C ASP A 201 -12.89 -6.99 -19.08
N ILE A 202 -13.78 -6.23 -18.43
CA ILE A 202 -13.45 -5.17 -17.48
C ILE A 202 -12.86 -5.76 -16.19
N ASP A 203 -13.36 -6.91 -15.72
CA ASP A 203 -12.82 -7.65 -14.57
C ASP A 203 -11.32 -7.96 -14.71
N ASN A 204 -10.85 -8.16 -15.93
CA ASN A 204 -9.45 -8.47 -16.23
C ASN A 204 -8.55 -7.25 -16.39
N LEU A 205 -9.11 -6.03 -16.50
CA LEU A 205 -8.31 -4.81 -16.56
C LEU A 205 -7.65 -4.53 -15.21
N TYR A 206 -6.43 -4.03 -15.25
CA TYR A 206 -5.83 -3.41 -14.07
C TYR A 206 -6.55 -2.10 -13.73
N PRO A 207 -6.61 -1.67 -12.45
CA PRO A 207 -7.29 -0.43 -12.07
C PRO A 207 -6.83 0.79 -12.90
N PHE A 208 -5.54 0.95 -13.14
CA PHE A 208 -5.02 2.06 -13.97
C PHE A 208 -5.48 1.97 -15.44
N GLU A 209 -5.64 0.76 -16.00
CA GLU A 209 -6.16 0.57 -17.35
C GLU A 209 -7.64 0.94 -17.42
N ARG A 210 -8.43 0.56 -16.40
CA ARG A 210 -9.83 0.97 -16.28
C ARG A 210 -9.95 2.49 -16.23
N GLU A 211 -9.11 3.19 -15.43
CA GLU A 211 -9.08 4.66 -15.40
C GLU A 211 -8.77 5.27 -16.78
N ILE A 212 -7.86 4.68 -17.55
CA ILE A 212 -7.58 5.14 -18.93
C ILE A 212 -8.81 4.98 -19.81
N VAL A 213 -9.48 3.82 -19.78
CA VAL A 213 -10.67 3.57 -20.59
C VAL A 213 -11.78 4.56 -20.23
N ILE A 214 -12.05 4.80 -18.96
CA ILE A 214 -13.05 5.80 -18.50
C ILE A 214 -12.70 7.19 -19.02
N SER A 215 -11.46 7.61 -18.90
CA SER A 215 -11.00 8.91 -19.41
C SER A 215 -11.23 9.08 -20.91
N LEU A 216 -11.05 8.00 -21.69
CA LEU A 216 -11.31 7.99 -23.12
C LEU A 216 -12.82 8.05 -23.43
N VAL A 217 -13.65 7.34 -22.67
CA VAL A 217 -15.11 7.38 -22.78
C VAL A 217 -15.62 8.79 -22.51
N GLU A 218 -15.20 9.41 -21.40
CA GLU A 218 -15.58 10.79 -21.06
C GLU A 218 -15.17 11.81 -22.13
N LYS A 219 -13.95 11.66 -22.65
CA LYS A 219 -13.49 12.54 -23.75
C LYS A 219 -14.36 12.40 -24.99
N HIS A 220 -14.68 11.19 -25.37
CA HIS A 220 -15.54 10.92 -26.52
C HIS A 220 -16.95 11.48 -26.34
N GLN A 221 -17.54 11.34 -25.14
CA GLN A 221 -18.82 11.93 -24.80
C GLN A 221 -18.83 13.47 -24.94
N LYS A 222 -17.78 14.13 -24.43
CA LYS A 222 -17.61 15.58 -24.56
C LYS A 222 -17.51 16.04 -26.02
N GLU A 223 -16.82 15.29 -26.86
CA GLU A 223 -16.71 15.56 -28.29
C GLU A 223 -18.05 15.39 -29.04
N LEU A 224 -18.90 14.44 -28.62
CA LEU A 224 -20.22 14.24 -29.21
C LEU A 224 -21.25 15.33 -28.79
N MET A 225 -21.02 16.01 -27.69
CA MET A 225 -21.91 17.08 -27.17
C MET A 225 -21.48 18.47 -27.63
N SER A 226 -20.34 18.61 -28.27
CA SER A 226 -19.83 19.90 -28.80
C SER A 226 -20.18 20.10 -30.24
#